data_1ea9e1a0fe2dc373ac17716fc1cb6f55
#
_entry.id   1ea9e1a0fe2dc373ac17716fc1cb6f55
#
_cell.length_a   1.000
_cell.length_b   1.000
_cell.length_c   1.000
_cell.angle_alpha   90.00
_cell.angle_beta   90.00
_cell.angle_gamma   90.00
#
_symmetry.space_group_name_H-M   'P 1'
#
loop_
_entity.id
_entity.type
_entity.pdbx_description
1 polymer ?
#
loop_
_entity_poly.entity_id
_entity_poly.type
_entity_poly.pdbx_seq_one_letter_code
_entity_poly.pdbx_strand_id
1 'polypeptide(L)'
;ALAALSAYPELGCTGGPYTAATKWGVFEDIFCAGNDETFHFLEDVLEEVMTLFPGKYIHVGGDEAPKKRWKNCPKCQARIKAEGLKDEHELQSYFIQRIEKFLNARGRQLIGWDEILEGGLAPNAAVMSWRGASGGIDAARQGHDVVMTPNAHLYLDHYQGQGPAEPVAIGGFTPLKEVYDYEPVPAELSGAATARVLGAQGNLWTEYIPTPEHAEYMVYPRALALAEVVWTPVDQKNYNGFLKRLQGNLQHLSALEVNYARHVFDVQGTAKADAGRLLVTLHSEDQSAEIRYTLDGSQPVISSPKYENPLSIDSPVTVKAARFKNGQLVGNVFEQVYFAHRALGKTVSLTQAPSEKYPGEGPQSLVDGLPGSARTADNWLGWEGQDMEAVVDLGEAQLVNSISLHFGNSRGQWIHAPAKVEVWFSYDGSAFTPYFEQAGISSDEATVKLDIPVGEENIRYIKVIAHNAGEIPSGNPGAGHQAWLFADEIIVE
;
A
#
# COMPACT_ATOMS: atom_id res chain seq x y z
N ALA A 1 -0.45 18.60 -16.18
CA ALA A 1 0.19 19.74 -16.86
C ALA A 1 1.09 19.30 -18.02
N LEU A 2 1.99 18.31 -17.84
CA LEU A 2 3.05 17.97 -18.79
C LEU A 2 2.54 17.64 -20.21
N ALA A 3 1.43 16.92 -20.32
CA ALA A 3 0.83 16.64 -21.64
C ALA A 3 0.36 17.91 -22.37
N ALA A 4 -0.27 18.84 -21.65
CA ALA A 4 -0.64 20.15 -22.23
C ALA A 4 0.61 20.97 -22.60
N LEU A 5 1.64 20.97 -21.77
CA LEU A 5 2.90 21.67 -22.02
C LEU A 5 3.64 21.13 -23.24
N SER A 6 3.48 19.85 -23.60
CA SER A 6 4.08 19.30 -24.81
C SER A 6 3.45 19.89 -26.10
N ALA A 7 2.19 20.34 -26.03
CA ALA A 7 1.49 21.01 -27.13
C ALA A 7 1.61 22.54 -27.06
N TYR A 8 1.68 23.12 -25.86
CA TYR A 8 1.71 24.56 -25.58
C TYR A 8 2.90 24.89 -24.66
N PRO A 9 4.14 24.80 -25.15
CA PRO A 9 5.34 24.94 -24.32
C PRO A 9 5.50 26.31 -23.66
N GLU A 10 4.90 27.37 -24.23
CA GLU A 10 4.90 28.72 -23.68
C GLU A 10 4.17 28.87 -22.36
N LEU A 11 3.29 27.90 -22.00
CA LEU A 11 2.58 27.86 -20.72
C LEU A 11 3.43 27.32 -19.57
N GLY A 12 4.60 26.75 -19.85
CA GLY A 12 5.54 26.25 -18.88
C GLY A 12 6.63 27.25 -18.48
N CYS A 13 7.33 26.97 -17.40
CA CYS A 13 8.38 27.87 -16.88
C CYS A 13 9.62 27.98 -17.76
N THR A 14 9.99 26.91 -18.48
CA THR A 14 11.22 26.89 -19.32
C THR A 14 10.96 27.20 -20.79
N GLY A 15 9.70 27.24 -21.22
CA GLY A 15 9.36 27.43 -22.63
C GLY A 15 9.61 26.21 -23.52
N GLY A 16 9.89 25.07 -22.92
CA GLY A 16 10.12 23.79 -23.59
C GLY A 16 11.54 23.60 -24.14
N PRO A 17 11.74 22.56 -24.99
CA PRO A 17 10.72 21.60 -25.42
C PRO A 17 10.29 20.65 -24.30
N TYR A 18 9.01 20.28 -24.28
CA TYR A 18 8.47 19.28 -23.36
C TYR A 18 8.03 18.04 -24.14
N THR A 19 8.11 16.88 -23.48
CA THR A 19 7.63 15.60 -24.04
C THR A 19 6.56 15.04 -23.12
N ALA A 20 5.43 14.60 -23.71
CA ALA A 20 4.39 13.91 -22.96
C ALA A 20 4.96 12.65 -22.30
N ALA A 21 4.66 12.43 -21.04
CA ALA A 21 5.12 11.27 -20.32
C ALA A 21 4.48 9.99 -20.85
N THR A 22 5.30 8.93 -20.99
CA THR A 22 4.86 7.58 -21.34
C THR A 22 4.88 6.61 -20.14
N LYS A 23 5.19 7.14 -18.97
CA LYS A 23 5.18 6.46 -17.69
C LYS A 23 4.48 7.33 -16.66
N TRP A 24 3.86 6.72 -15.65
CA TRP A 24 3.33 7.47 -14.53
C TRP A 24 4.47 8.10 -13.69
N GLY A 25 4.17 9.15 -12.96
CA GLY A 25 5.12 9.78 -12.05
C GLY A 25 4.77 11.23 -11.77
N VAL A 26 5.45 11.80 -10.76
CA VAL A 26 5.39 13.21 -10.40
C VAL A 26 6.47 13.94 -11.20
N PHE A 27 6.06 14.88 -12.07
CA PHE A 27 6.97 15.57 -12.99
C PHE A 27 7.24 17.01 -12.55
N GLU A 28 8.50 17.45 -12.76
CA GLU A 28 8.91 18.80 -12.38
C GLU A 28 8.28 19.90 -13.25
N ASP A 29 7.89 19.58 -14.48
CA ASP A 29 7.35 20.53 -15.44
C ASP A 29 5.84 20.66 -15.26
N ILE A 30 5.45 21.77 -14.64
CA ILE A 30 4.08 22.17 -14.36
C ILE A 30 3.78 23.53 -14.99
N PHE A 31 2.54 23.95 -14.99
CA PHE A 31 2.13 25.26 -15.50
C PHE A 31 2.86 26.41 -14.81
N CYS A 32 3.22 27.45 -15.57
CA CYS A 32 3.90 28.62 -15.04
C CYS A 32 2.90 29.56 -14.35
N ALA A 33 2.93 29.61 -13.02
CA ALA A 33 2.05 30.49 -12.23
C ALA A 33 2.33 31.99 -12.39
N GLY A 34 3.49 32.33 -12.94
CA GLY A 34 3.86 33.71 -13.27
C GLY A 34 3.41 34.20 -14.66
N ASN A 35 2.81 33.29 -15.45
CA ASN A 35 2.39 33.60 -16.84
C ASN A 35 0.86 33.75 -16.93
N ASP A 36 0.36 34.89 -17.32
CA ASP A 36 -1.08 35.13 -17.43
C ASP A 36 -1.74 34.31 -18.54
N GLU A 37 -1.03 34.01 -19.64
CA GLU A 37 -1.54 33.12 -20.68
C GLU A 37 -1.88 31.70 -20.16
N THR A 38 -1.20 31.24 -19.13
CA THR A 38 -1.55 29.99 -18.46
C THR A 38 -2.97 30.02 -17.89
N PHE A 39 -3.33 31.14 -17.28
CA PHE A 39 -4.68 31.30 -16.72
C PHE A 39 -5.73 31.44 -17.79
N HIS A 40 -5.47 32.24 -18.85
CA HIS A 40 -6.39 32.37 -19.99
C HIS A 40 -6.66 30.99 -20.62
N PHE A 41 -5.62 30.20 -20.87
CA PHE A 41 -5.76 28.84 -21.38
C PHE A 41 -6.62 27.97 -20.49
N LEU A 42 -6.38 27.98 -19.18
CA LEU A 42 -7.14 27.17 -18.21
C LEU A 42 -8.58 27.67 -18.07
N GLU A 43 -8.81 28.98 -18.13
CA GLU A 43 -10.13 29.57 -18.10
C GLU A 43 -10.95 29.13 -19.33
N ASP A 44 -10.35 29.13 -20.54
CA ASP A 44 -11.00 28.64 -21.77
C ASP A 44 -11.36 27.15 -21.67
N VAL A 45 -10.44 26.30 -21.15
CA VAL A 45 -10.71 24.88 -20.89
C VAL A 45 -11.84 24.69 -19.90
N LEU A 46 -11.83 25.43 -18.80
CA LEU A 46 -12.87 25.36 -17.77
C LEU A 46 -14.24 25.83 -18.26
N GLU A 47 -14.29 26.81 -19.16
CA GLU A 47 -15.52 27.28 -19.82
C GLU A 47 -16.19 26.13 -20.59
N GLU A 48 -15.40 25.38 -21.38
CA GLU A 48 -15.90 24.22 -22.12
C GLU A 48 -16.34 23.10 -21.16
N VAL A 49 -15.53 22.80 -20.14
CA VAL A 49 -15.86 21.78 -19.11
C VAL A 49 -17.20 22.10 -18.43
N MET A 50 -17.43 23.35 -18.04
CA MET A 50 -18.67 23.78 -17.40
C MET A 50 -19.89 23.67 -18.30
N THR A 51 -19.71 23.75 -19.62
CA THR A 51 -20.77 23.53 -20.60
C THR A 51 -21.16 22.06 -20.67
N LEU A 52 -20.17 21.15 -20.58
CA LEU A 52 -20.38 19.71 -20.67
C LEU A 52 -20.88 19.12 -19.34
N PHE A 53 -20.42 19.65 -18.20
CA PHE A 53 -20.71 19.14 -16.87
C PHE A 53 -21.46 20.17 -16.02
N PRO A 54 -22.77 20.01 -15.82
CA PRO A 54 -23.61 21.01 -15.14
C PRO A 54 -23.48 20.98 -13.61
N GLY A 55 -22.69 20.09 -13.04
CA GLY A 55 -22.52 19.93 -11.59
C GLY A 55 -21.96 21.19 -10.90
N LYS A 56 -22.31 21.38 -9.63
CA LYS A 56 -21.88 22.53 -8.83
C LYS A 56 -20.34 22.59 -8.67
N TYR A 57 -19.72 21.45 -8.42
CA TYR A 57 -18.29 21.36 -8.16
C TYR A 57 -17.51 21.09 -9.43
N ILE A 58 -16.38 21.82 -9.58
CA ILE A 58 -15.36 21.55 -10.62
C ILE A 58 -14.07 21.19 -9.91
N HIS A 59 -13.59 19.98 -10.13
CA HIS A 59 -12.35 19.49 -9.54
C HIS A 59 -11.15 19.96 -10.37
N VAL A 60 -10.22 20.67 -9.74
CA VAL A 60 -9.07 21.28 -10.40
C VAL A 60 -7.74 20.58 -10.11
N GLY A 61 -7.76 19.46 -9.38
CA GLY A 61 -6.53 18.79 -8.95
C GLY A 61 -5.84 19.54 -7.82
N GLY A 62 -4.63 19.99 -8.05
CA GLY A 62 -3.83 20.76 -7.08
C GLY A 62 -2.79 19.93 -6.35
N ASP A 63 -2.79 18.62 -6.62
CA ASP A 63 -1.89 17.62 -6.07
C ASP A 63 -0.52 17.60 -6.76
N GLU A 64 0.47 17.04 -6.07
CA GLU A 64 1.76 16.62 -6.62
C GLU A 64 2.42 17.66 -7.56
N ALA A 65 2.33 18.94 -7.20
CA ALA A 65 2.90 20.04 -7.97
C ALA A 65 4.29 20.43 -7.44
N PRO A 66 5.40 19.88 -7.99
CA PRO A 66 6.75 20.22 -7.54
C PRO A 66 7.08 21.69 -7.77
N LYS A 67 7.57 22.37 -6.73
CA LYS A 67 7.88 23.81 -6.78
C LYS A 67 9.23 24.12 -7.43
N LYS A 68 9.99 23.12 -7.87
CA LYS A 68 11.36 23.27 -8.37
C LYS A 68 11.47 24.24 -9.56
N ARG A 69 10.55 24.14 -10.52
CA ARG A 69 10.54 25.05 -11.68
C ARG A 69 10.17 26.46 -11.26
N TRP A 70 9.19 26.65 -10.39
CA TRP A 70 8.77 27.97 -9.92
C TRP A 70 9.88 28.71 -9.16
N LYS A 71 10.69 28.00 -8.35
CA LYS A 71 11.84 28.56 -7.63
C LYS A 71 12.86 29.24 -8.56
N ASN A 72 13.03 28.70 -9.76
CA ASN A 72 14.02 29.16 -10.72
C ASN A 72 13.39 29.97 -11.89
N CYS A 73 12.09 30.16 -11.92
CA CYS A 73 11.39 30.85 -12.98
C CYS A 73 11.27 32.35 -12.71
N PRO A 74 11.90 33.24 -13.56
CA PRO A 74 11.81 34.67 -13.34
C PRO A 74 10.39 35.24 -13.30
N LYS A 75 9.47 34.66 -14.11
CA LYS A 75 8.06 35.07 -14.12
C LYS A 75 7.36 34.71 -12.82
N CYS A 76 7.58 33.50 -12.29
CA CYS A 76 7.01 33.07 -11.00
C CYS A 76 7.56 33.89 -9.83
N GLN A 77 8.88 34.15 -9.81
CA GLN A 77 9.49 34.99 -8.78
C GLN A 77 9.03 36.46 -8.85
N ALA A 78 8.82 36.97 -10.05
CA ALA A 78 8.23 38.32 -10.24
C ALA A 78 6.77 38.36 -9.71
N ARG A 79 5.97 37.30 -9.93
CA ARG A 79 4.61 37.18 -9.42
C ARG A 79 4.59 37.12 -7.90
N ILE A 80 5.43 36.30 -7.29
CA ILE A 80 5.59 36.23 -5.82
C ILE A 80 5.84 37.64 -5.25
N LYS A 81 6.79 38.37 -5.83
CA LYS A 81 7.09 39.73 -5.40
C LYS A 81 5.95 40.72 -5.62
N ALA A 82 5.28 40.63 -6.76
CA ALA A 82 4.20 41.56 -7.13
C ALA A 82 2.95 41.39 -6.23
N GLU A 83 2.63 40.16 -5.88
CA GLU A 83 1.48 39.81 -5.05
C GLU A 83 1.82 39.80 -3.54
N GLY A 84 3.08 40.05 -3.18
CA GLY A 84 3.53 40.07 -1.76
C GLY A 84 3.51 38.70 -1.09
N LEU A 85 3.69 37.62 -1.87
CA LEU A 85 3.70 36.23 -1.40
C LEU A 85 5.05 35.91 -0.75
N LYS A 86 5.06 34.95 0.19
CA LYS A 86 6.29 34.52 0.89
C LYS A 86 7.16 33.60 0.06
N ASP A 87 6.50 32.61 -0.61
CA ASP A 87 7.17 31.50 -1.27
C ASP A 87 6.28 30.85 -2.35
N GLU A 88 6.74 29.74 -2.87
CA GLU A 88 6.05 28.96 -3.90
C GLU A 88 4.80 28.21 -3.40
N HIS A 89 4.65 28.01 -2.09
CA HIS A 89 3.42 27.46 -1.52
C HIS A 89 2.30 28.52 -1.54
N GLU A 90 2.61 29.75 -1.16
CA GLU A 90 1.66 30.86 -1.31
C GLU A 90 1.40 31.18 -2.80
N LEU A 91 2.36 30.93 -3.69
CA LEU A 91 2.14 31.03 -5.15
C LEU A 91 1.16 29.95 -5.63
N GLN A 92 1.19 28.72 -5.08
CA GLN A 92 0.17 27.71 -5.38
C GLN A 92 -1.20 28.15 -4.89
N SER A 93 -1.28 28.69 -3.68
CA SER A 93 -2.52 29.26 -3.15
C SER A 93 -3.07 30.37 -4.05
N TYR A 94 -2.21 31.30 -4.49
CA TYR A 94 -2.59 32.34 -5.47
C TYR A 94 -3.14 31.74 -6.76
N PHE A 95 -2.49 30.70 -7.29
CA PHE A 95 -2.95 30.01 -8.50
C PHE A 95 -4.36 29.45 -8.32
N ILE A 96 -4.60 28.72 -7.23
CA ILE A 96 -5.90 28.12 -6.92
C ILE A 96 -6.96 29.20 -6.68
N GLN A 97 -6.65 30.25 -5.93
CA GLN A 97 -7.58 31.36 -5.68
C GLN A 97 -7.98 32.10 -6.97
N ARG A 98 -7.08 32.27 -7.92
CA ARG A 98 -7.40 32.88 -9.21
C ARG A 98 -8.36 32.02 -10.03
N ILE A 99 -8.16 30.70 -10.06
CA ILE A 99 -9.08 29.76 -10.72
C ILE A 99 -10.42 29.70 -9.97
N GLU A 100 -10.40 29.68 -8.64
CA GLU A 100 -11.63 29.74 -7.84
C GLU A 100 -12.47 30.98 -8.15
N LYS A 101 -11.85 32.15 -8.21
CA LYS A 101 -12.53 33.40 -8.55
C LYS A 101 -13.22 33.34 -9.92
N PHE A 102 -12.55 32.72 -10.90
CA PHE A 102 -13.11 32.49 -12.22
C PHE A 102 -14.34 31.58 -12.18
N LEU A 103 -14.26 30.45 -11.45
CA LEU A 103 -15.36 29.49 -11.29
C LEU A 103 -16.54 30.10 -10.52
N ASN A 104 -16.27 30.81 -9.40
CA ASN A 104 -17.30 31.44 -8.58
C ASN A 104 -18.09 32.49 -9.37
N ALA A 105 -17.44 33.26 -10.25
CA ALA A 105 -18.11 34.22 -11.13
C ALA A 105 -19.10 33.56 -12.10
N ARG A 106 -19.00 32.25 -12.30
CA ARG A 106 -19.88 31.43 -13.15
C ARG A 106 -20.82 30.52 -12.34
N GLY A 107 -20.94 30.76 -11.03
CA GLY A 107 -21.82 30.00 -10.14
C GLY A 107 -21.33 28.56 -9.86
N ARG A 108 -20.05 28.29 -10.10
CA ARG A 108 -19.43 27.01 -9.79
C ARG A 108 -18.58 27.11 -8.51
N GLN A 109 -18.33 25.99 -7.88
CA GLN A 109 -17.48 25.88 -6.69
C GLN A 109 -16.25 25.01 -7.02
N LEU A 110 -15.09 25.51 -6.65
CA LEU A 110 -13.84 24.75 -6.78
C LEU A 110 -13.80 23.64 -5.75
N ILE A 111 -13.32 22.47 -6.15
CA ILE A 111 -12.87 21.40 -5.27
C ILE A 111 -11.47 20.96 -5.73
N GLY A 112 -10.58 20.63 -4.80
CA GLY A 112 -9.24 20.14 -5.11
C GLY A 112 -8.74 19.15 -4.08
N TRP A 113 -7.65 18.46 -4.41
CA TRP A 113 -6.96 17.57 -3.48
C TRP A 113 -6.41 18.37 -2.30
N ASP A 114 -6.13 17.70 -1.18
CA ASP A 114 -5.79 18.37 0.08
C ASP A 114 -4.49 19.18 0.07
N GLU A 115 -3.65 19.08 -0.98
CA GLU A 115 -2.51 19.97 -1.20
C GLU A 115 -2.89 21.42 -1.48
N ILE A 116 -4.16 21.70 -1.84
CA ILE A 116 -4.61 23.09 -1.99
C ILE A 116 -4.69 23.85 -0.64
N LEU A 117 -4.55 23.15 0.48
CA LEU A 117 -4.39 23.75 1.82
C LEU A 117 -3.01 24.45 1.96
N GLU A 118 -2.01 24.01 1.17
CA GLU A 118 -0.66 24.53 1.26
C GLU A 118 -0.59 26.01 0.81
N GLY A 119 -0.02 26.86 1.66
CA GLY A 119 0.06 28.30 1.41
C GLY A 119 -1.23 29.08 1.63
N GLY A 120 -2.31 28.42 2.06
CA GLY A 120 -3.60 29.02 2.38
C GLY A 120 -4.71 28.60 1.42
N LEU A 121 -5.84 28.15 1.99
CA LEU A 121 -6.98 27.66 1.22
C LEU A 121 -7.76 28.81 0.58
N ALA A 122 -8.24 28.62 -0.66
CA ALA A 122 -9.11 29.56 -1.34
C ALA A 122 -10.48 29.66 -0.62
N PRO A 123 -11.09 30.85 -0.49
CA PRO A 123 -12.18 31.13 0.47
C PRO A 123 -13.42 30.24 0.39
N ASN A 124 -13.78 29.76 -0.82
CA ASN A 124 -14.97 28.91 -1.02
C ASN A 124 -14.63 27.52 -1.56
N ALA A 125 -13.35 27.14 -1.56
CA ALA A 125 -12.95 25.84 -2.04
C ALA A 125 -13.45 24.71 -1.14
N ALA A 126 -13.84 23.59 -1.75
CA ALA A 126 -14.00 22.33 -1.07
C ALA A 126 -12.70 21.51 -1.17
N VAL A 127 -12.47 20.63 -0.21
CA VAL A 127 -11.25 19.82 -0.15
C VAL A 127 -11.57 18.34 -0.27
N MET A 128 -10.83 17.64 -1.12
CA MET A 128 -10.85 16.19 -1.21
C MET A 128 -9.60 15.63 -0.52
N SER A 129 -9.77 14.97 0.63
CA SER A 129 -8.67 14.53 1.51
C SER A 129 -8.25 13.11 1.16
N TRP A 130 -7.09 12.96 0.48
CA TRP A 130 -6.58 11.67 0.01
C TRP A 130 -5.34 11.16 0.76
N ARG A 131 -4.50 12.07 1.28
CA ARG A 131 -3.27 11.72 2.03
C ARG A 131 -3.56 11.26 3.47
N GLY A 132 -4.80 10.99 3.79
CA GLY A 132 -5.31 10.61 5.11
C GLY A 132 -6.46 11.52 5.54
N ALA A 133 -6.78 11.53 6.84
CA ALA A 133 -7.88 12.32 7.38
C ALA A 133 -7.49 13.77 7.74
N SER A 134 -6.21 14.06 7.96
CA SER A 134 -5.73 15.33 8.50
C SER A 134 -6.12 16.55 7.65
N GLY A 135 -5.94 16.48 6.33
CA GLY A 135 -6.32 17.56 5.44
C GLY A 135 -7.81 17.87 5.48
N GLY A 136 -8.65 16.84 5.53
CA GLY A 136 -10.10 16.99 5.68
C GLY A 136 -10.48 17.59 7.03
N ILE A 137 -9.85 17.15 8.12
CA ILE A 137 -10.06 17.71 9.47
C ILE A 137 -9.73 19.21 9.50
N ASP A 138 -8.58 19.58 8.92
CA ASP A 138 -8.12 20.97 8.90
C ASP A 138 -9.04 21.86 8.04
N ALA A 139 -9.49 21.38 6.89
CA ALA A 139 -10.43 22.10 6.04
C ALA A 139 -11.81 22.27 6.73
N ALA A 140 -12.35 21.20 7.31
CA ALA A 140 -13.64 21.23 8.02
C ALA A 140 -13.64 22.20 9.22
N ARG A 141 -12.54 22.25 9.98
CA ARG A 141 -12.34 23.20 11.07
C ARG A 141 -12.29 24.65 10.61
N GLN A 142 -11.80 24.90 9.39
CA GLN A 142 -11.80 26.20 8.75
C GLN A 142 -13.16 26.55 8.12
N GLY A 143 -14.14 25.65 8.15
CA GLY A 143 -15.49 25.86 7.64
C GLY A 143 -15.70 25.48 6.17
N HIS A 144 -14.74 24.79 5.56
CA HIS A 144 -14.80 24.31 4.18
C HIS A 144 -15.48 22.95 4.08
N ASP A 145 -16.19 22.72 2.99
CA ASP A 145 -16.78 21.42 2.66
C ASP A 145 -15.69 20.43 2.31
N VAL A 146 -15.87 19.17 2.72
CA VAL A 146 -14.87 18.10 2.57
C VAL A 146 -15.49 16.83 2.02
N VAL A 147 -14.78 16.18 1.09
CA VAL A 147 -15.02 14.80 0.70
C VAL A 147 -13.83 13.96 1.15
N MET A 148 -14.10 12.90 1.91
CA MET A 148 -13.07 12.02 2.43
C MET A 148 -12.75 10.91 1.42
N THR A 149 -11.47 10.74 1.10
CA THR A 149 -11.02 9.73 0.16
C THR A 149 -9.60 9.22 0.51
N PRO A 150 -9.34 8.89 1.81
CA PRO A 150 -7.99 8.50 2.24
C PRO A 150 -7.53 7.24 1.53
N ASN A 151 -6.30 7.28 1.02
CA ASN A 151 -5.73 6.22 0.20
C ASN A 151 -5.67 4.86 0.92
N ALA A 152 -5.40 4.85 2.21
CA ALA A 152 -5.34 3.63 3.00
C ALA A 152 -6.67 2.84 3.04
N HIS A 153 -7.82 3.52 2.87
CA HIS A 153 -9.15 2.92 3.02
C HIS A 153 -9.97 2.92 1.74
N LEU A 154 -9.78 3.91 0.85
CA LEU A 154 -10.70 4.19 -0.25
C LEU A 154 -10.05 4.20 -1.63
N TYR A 155 -8.79 3.78 -1.77
CA TYR A 155 -8.18 3.56 -3.08
C TYR A 155 -8.50 2.15 -3.55
N LEU A 156 -9.43 2.07 -4.52
CA LEU A 156 -9.92 0.81 -5.07
C LEU A 156 -9.02 0.26 -6.18
N ASP A 157 -7.90 0.90 -6.46
CA ASP A 157 -6.81 0.43 -7.29
C ASP A 157 -5.75 -0.37 -6.50
N HIS A 158 -5.86 -0.41 -5.15
CA HIS A 158 -5.07 -1.29 -4.30
C HIS A 158 -5.54 -2.75 -4.41
N TYR A 159 -4.63 -3.69 -4.12
CA TYR A 159 -4.97 -5.09 -3.98
C TYR A 159 -6.08 -5.29 -2.94
N GLN A 160 -6.99 -6.22 -3.20
CA GLN A 160 -8.04 -6.60 -2.25
C GLN A 160 -7.94 -8.05 -1.78
N GLY A 161 -7.03 -8.82 -2.38
CA GLY A 161 -6.65 -10.17 -2.00
C GLY A 161 -5.13 -10.33 -2.09
N GLN A 162 -4.61 -11.37 -1.46
CA GLN A 162 -3.17 -11.66 -1.40
C GLN A 162 -2.76 -12.88 -2.25
N GLY A 163 -3.73 -13.53 -2.89
CA GLY A 163 -3.50 -14.74 -3.66
C GLY A 163 -2.64 -14.53 -4.93
N PRO A 164 -1.94 -15.57 -5.41
CA PRO A 164 -1.08 -15.48 -6.58
C PRO A 164 -1.84 -15.18 -7.90
N ALA A 165 -3.15 -15.37 -7.91
CA ALA A 165 -4.01 -15.12 -9.06
C ALA A 165 -4.56 -13.68 -9.12
N GLU A 166 -4.21 -12.81 -8.15
CA GLU A 166 -4.62 -11.41 -8.18
C GLU A 166 -4.13 -10.71 -9.46
N PRO A 167 -4.99 -9.93 -10.13
CA PRO A 167 -4.55 -9.07 -11.21
C PRO A 167 -3.55 -8.04 -10.71
N VAL A 168 -2.66 -7.58 -11.58
CA VAL A 168 -1.65 -6.56 -11.23
C VAL A 168 -2.35 -5.28 -10.77
N ALA A 169 -1.89 -4.73 -9.65
CA ALA A 169 -2.33 -3.46 -9.10
C ALA A 169 -1.13 -2.54 -8.81
N ILE A 170 -1.37 -1.29 -8.49
CA ILE A 170 -0.29 -0.33 -8.18
C ILE A 170 0.49 -0.69 -6.90
N GLY A 171 -0.11 -1.48 -6.04
CA GLY A 171 0.38 -1.82 -4.70
C GLY A 171 -0.71 -1.54 -3.66
N GLY A 172 -0.32 -1.42 -2.40
CA GLY A 172 -1.26 -1.24 -1.29
C GLY A 172 -2.17 -2.44 -1.07
N PHE A 173 -2.90 -2.45 0.05
CA PHE A 173 -3.85 -3.51 0.37
C PHE A 173 -5.08 -2.89 1.04
N THR A 174 -6.22 -2.98 0.38
CA THR A 174 -7.49 -2.40 0.85
C THR A 174 -8.60 -3.45 0.68
N PRO A 175 -8.71 -4.43 1.59
CA PRO A 175 -9.72 -5.48 1.53
C PRO A 175 -11.13 -4.93 1.80
N LEU A 176 -12.16 -5.72 1.50
CA LEU A 176 -13.57 -5.35 1.67
C LEU A 176 -13.89 -4.83 3.09
N LYS A 177 -13.34 -5.50 4.11
CA LYS A 177 -13.59 -5.15 5.52
C LYS A 177 -13.00 -3.80 5.88
N GLU A 178 -11.81 -3.46 5.36
CA GLU A 178 -11.16 -2.17 5.56
C GLU A 178 -12.02 -1.02 5.04
N VAL A 179 -12.62 -1.18 3.86
CA VAL A 179 -13.57 -0.20 3.31
C VAL A 179 -14.82 -0.09 4.17
N TYR A 180 -15.36 -1.22 4.66
CA TYR A 180 -16.57 -1.22 5.49
C TYR A 180 -16.35 -0.61 6.89
N ASP A 181 -15.18 -0.84 7.48
CA ASP A 181 -14.85 -0.33 8.82
C ASP A 181 -14.55 1.18 8.81
N TYR A 182 -14.24 1.75 7.66
CA TYR A 182 -13.96 3.17 7.52
C TYR A 182 -15.16 4.03 8.00
N GLU A 183 -14.85 5.14 8.70
CA GLU A 183 -15.83 6.13 9.11
C GLU A 183 -15.51 7.48 8.45
N PRO A 184 -16.38 7.98 7.54
CA PRO A 184 -16.13 9.22 6.82
C PRO A 184 -16.03 10.46 7.69
N VAL A 185 -16.68 10.46 8.86
CA VAL A 185 -16.63 11.59 9.79
C VAL A 185 -15.61 11.31 10.87
N PRO A 186 -14.40 11.92 10.82
CA PRO A 186 -13.37 11.70 11.84
C PRO A 186 -13.86 12.05 13.25
N ALA A 187 -13.50 11.23 14.24
CA ALA A 187 -13.90 11.42 15.63
C ALA A 187 -13.37 12.73 16.25
N GLU A 188 -12.33 13.32 15.67
CA GLU A 188 -11.72 14.59 16.04
C GLU A 188 -12.57 15.80 15.65
N LEU A 189 -13.60 15.63 14.82
CA LEU A 189 -14.53 16.68 14.43
C LEU A 189 -15.72 16.73 15.38
N SER A 190 -16.17 17.93 15.68
CA SER A 190 -17.35 18.16 16.51
C SER A 190 -18.11 19.43 16.10
N GLY A 191 -19.38 19.52 16.46
CA GLY A 191 -20.22 20.68 16.20
C GLY A 191 -20.36 21.00 14.72
N ALA A 192 -20.19 22.27 14.33
CA ALA A 192 -20.37 22.72 12.95
C ALA A 192 -19.38 22.11 11.95
N ALA A 193 -18.18 21.72 12.40
CA ALA A 193 -17.16 21.12 11.54
C ALA A 193 -17.58 19.72 11.04
N THR A 194 -18.32 18.95 11.85
CA THR A 194 -18.86 17.65 11.44
C THR A 194 -19.77 17.76 10.21
N ALA A 195 -20.59 18.80 10.15
CA ALA A 195 -21.53 19.03 9.04
C ALA A 195 -20.82 19.45 7.73
N ARG A 196 -19.52 19.72 7.78
CA ARG A 196 -18.72 20.03 6.58
C ARG A 196 -18.28 18.79 5.83
N VAL A 197 -18.30 17.60 6.43
CA VAL A 197 -18.02 16.36 5.74
C VAL A 197 -19.23 15.98 4.90
N LEU A 198 -19.12 16.13 3.59
CA LEU A 198 -20.20 15.84 2.64
C LEU A 198 -20.39 14.34 2.42
N GLY A 199 -19.36 13.55 2.68
CA GLY A 199 -19.32 12.11 2.50
C GLY A 199 -17.94 11.61 2.12
N ALA A 200 -17.91 10.45 1.46
CA ALA A 200 -16.65 9.83 1.01
C ALA A 200 -16.73 9.36 -0.45
N GLN A 201 -15.55 9.16 -1.05
CA GLN A 201 -15.40 8.68 -2.42
C GLN A 201 -14.35 7.57 -2.47
N GLY A 202 -14.65 6.48 -3.18
CA GLY A 202 -13.67 5.48 -3.58
C GLY A 202 -12.99 5.88 -4.89
N ASN A 203 -11.67 5.89 -4.92
CA ASN A 203 -10.87 6.22 -6.10
C ASN A 203 -10.42 4.95 -6.80
N LEU A 204 -10.43 4.97 -8.14
CA LEU A 204 -9.90 3.91 -8.98
C LEU A 204 -8.96 4.53 -10.02
N TRP A 205 -7.66 4.53 -9.73
CA TRP A 205 -6.64 4.97 -10.66
C TRP A 205 -6.28 3.83 -11.62
N THR A 206 -6.12 4.14 -12.90
CA THR A 206 -6.13 3.11 -13.94
C THR A 206 -4.76 2.83 -14.57
N GLU A 207 -3.67 3.24 -13.95
CA GLU A 207 -2.30 3.02 -14.45
C GLU A 207 -2.00 1.54 -14.70
N TYR A 208 -2.59 0.66 -13.89
CA TYR A 208 -2.42 -0.80 -13.95
C TYR A 208 -3.72 -1.54 -14.32
N ILE A 209 -4.76 -0.81 -14.75
CA ILE A 209 -6.09 -1.38 -15.04
C ILE A 209 -6.40 -1.20 -16.53
N PRO A 210 -6.01 -2.17 -17.37
CA PRO A 210 -6.07 -2.03 -18.83
C PRO A 210 -7.45 -2.31 -19.44
N THR A 211 -8.40 -2.93 -18.72
CA THR A 211 -9.70 -3.33 -19.26
C THR A 211 -10.87 -2.99 -18.33
N PRO A 212 -12.09 -2.85 -18.86
CA PRO A 212 -13.28 -2.66 -18.05
C PRO A 212 -13.52 -3.80 -17.05
N GLU A 213 -13.29 -5.05 -17.44
CA GLU A 213 -13.45 -6.22 -16.57
C GLU A 213 -12.48 -6.19 -15.39
N HIS A 214 -11.28 -5.66 -15.61
CA HIS A 214 -10.32 -5.42 -14.52
C HIS A 214 -10.82 -4.30 -13.59
N ALA A 215 -11.37 -3.22 -14.14
CA ALA A 215 -11.98 -2.15 -13.34
C ALA A 215 -13.14 -2.66 -12.49
N GLU A 216 -14.03 -3.48 -13.06
CA GLU A 216 -15.12 -4.12 -12.33
C GLU A 216 -14.62 -4.99 -11.18
N TYR A 217 -13.58 -5.79 -11.43
CA TYR A 217 -12.93 -6.60 -10.41
C TYR A 217 -12.41 -5.74 -9.26
N MET A 218 -11.73 -4.66 -9.57
CA MET A 218 -11.14 -3.77 -8.56
C MET A 218 -12.20 -2.99 -7.76
N VAL A 219 -13.29 -2.59 -8.39
CA VAL A 219 -14.36 -1.79 -7.76
C VAL A 219 -15.25 -2.64 -6.88
N TYR A 220 -15.70 -3.81 -7.38
CA TYR A 220 -16.68 -4.63 -6.67
C TYR A 220 -16.03 -5.81 -5.94
N PRO A 221 -16.49 -6.12 -4.72
CA PRO A 221 -17.66 -5.57 -4.02
C PRO A 221 -17.37 -4.34 -3.12
N ARG A 222 -16.17 -3.78 -3.12
CA ARG A 222 -15.78 -2.68 -2.22
C ARG A 222 -16.65 -1.43 -2.37
N ALA A 223 -17.09 -1.10 -3.57
CA ALA A 223 -18.05 -0.01 -3.78
C ALA A 223 -19.39 -0.23 -3.07
N LEU A 224 -19.84 -1.49 -2.94
CA LEU A 224 -21.05 -1.81 -2.17
C LEU A 224 -20.84 -1.60 -0.66
N ALA A 225 -19.64 -1.89 -0.15
CA ALA A 225 -19.28 -1.59 1.22
C ALA A 225 -19.25 -0.07 1.46
N LEU A 226 -18.60 0.69 0.59
CA LEU A 226 -18.59 2.14 0.68
C LEU A 226 -20.01 2.73 0.60
N ALA A 227 -20.85 2.23 -0.30
CA ALA A 227 -22.25 2.66 -0.39
C ALA A 227 -22.98 2.48 0.95
N GLU A 228 -22.83 1.34 1.62
CA GLU A 228 -23.43 1.13 2.94
C GLU A 228 -22.83 2.05 3.99
N VAL A 229 -21.52 2.25 3.98
CA VAL A 229 -20.82 3.15 4.91
C VAL A 229 -21.35 4.58 4.86
N VAL A 230 -21.56 5.13 3.66
CA VAL A 230 -22.02 6.53 3.51
C VAL A 230 -23.53 6.71 3.73
N TRP A 231 -24.31 5.63 3.72
CA TRP A 231 -25.76 5.66 3.92
C TRP A 231 -26.21 5.21 5.31
N THR A 232 -25.37 4.54 6.08
CA THR A 232 -25.70 3.93 7.35
C THR A 232 -25.07 4.70 8.52
N PRO A 233 -25.82 5.16 9.50
CA PRO A 233 -25.26 5.73 10.71
C PRO A 233 -24.28 4.75 11.40
N VAL A 234 -23.19 5.28 11.97
CA VAL A 234 -22.09 4.46 12.53
C VAL A 234 -22.56 3.47 13.59
N ASP A 235 -23.54 3.85 14.43
CA ASP A 235 -24.14 3.00 15.49
C ASP A 235 -25.04 1.89 14.95
N GLN A 236 -25.40 1.92 13.67
CA GLN A 236 -26.20 0.92 12.98
C GLN A 236 -25.39 0.05 12.02
N LYS A 237 -24.09 0.31 11.86
CA LYS A 237 -23.21 -0.50 11.03
C LYS A 237 -23.10 -1.92 11.58
N ASN A 238 -23.26 -2.92 10.73
CA ASN A 238 -23.20 -4.34 11.09
C ASN A 238 -22.62 -5.15 9.93
N TYR A 239 -21.33 -5.45 10.00
CA TYR A 239 -20.61 -6.14 8.94
C TYR A 239 -21.22 -7.51 8.60
N ASN A 240 -21.57 -8.32 9.61
CA ASN A 240 -22.22 -9.62 9.37
C ASN A 240 -23.59 -9.48 8.70
N GLY A 241 -24.34 -8.44 9.03
CA GLY A 241 -25.57 -8.07 8.34
C GLY A 241 -25.32 -7.63 6.90
N PHE A 242 -24.27 -6.84 6.67
CA PHE A 242 -23.82 -6.45 5.33
C PHE A 242 -23.47 -7.66 4.48
N LEU A 243 -22.66 -8.60 4.97
CA LEU A 243 -22.28 -9.81 4.24
C LEU A 243 -23.50 -10.63 3.79
N LYS A 244 -24.55 -10.70 4.61
CA LYS A 244 -25.81 -11.37 4.23
C LYS A 244 -26.51 -10.66 3.07
N ARG A 245 -26.59 -9.32 3.10
CA ARG A 245 -27.18 -8.52 2.02
C ARG A 245 -26.32 -8.56 0.75
N LEU A 246 -25.00 -8.57 0.93
CA LEU A 246 -24.03 -8.64 -0.15
C LEU A 246 -24.27 -9.86 -1.05
N GLN A 247 -24.60 -11.02 -0.49
CA GLN A 247 -24.89 -12.23 -1.29
C GLN A 247 -25.98 -11.99 -2.35
N GLY A 248 -27.04 -11.27 -2.00
CA GLY A 248 -28.10 -10.88 -2.95
C GLY A 248 -27.60 -9.91 -4.03
N ASN A 249 -26.79 -8.92 -3.62
CA ASN A 249 -26.21 -7.96 -4.55
C ASN A 249 -25.23 -8.63 -5.54
N LEU A 250 -24.41 -9.59 -5.07
CA LEU A 250 -23.50 -10.34 -5.93
C LEU A 250 -24.25 -11.19 -6.97
N GLN A 251 -25.45 -11.68 -6.64
CA GLN A 251 -26.32 -12.34 -7.64
C GLN A 251 -26.78 -11.37 -8.74
N HIS A 252 -27.12 -10.13 -8.37
CA HIS A 252 -27.46 -9.08 -9.34
C HIS A 252 -26.24 -8.73 -10.22
N LEU A 253 -25.05 -8.56 -9.63
CA LEU A 253 -23.82 -8.33 -10.39
C LEU A 253 -23.53 -9.48 -11.35
N SER A 254 -23.73 -10.74 -10.91
CA SER A 254 -23.59 -11.92 -11.78
C SER A 254 -24.60 -11.91 -12.93
N ALA A 255 -25.85 -11.51 -12.68
CA ALA A 255 -26.87 -11.41 -13.73
C ALA A 255 -26.59 -10.28 -14.74
N LEU A 256 -25.84 -9.27 -14.32
CA LEU A 256 -25.36 -8.19 -15.18
C LEU A 256 -24.00 -8.50 -15.83
N GLU A 257 -23.48 -9.70 -15.63
CA GLU A 257 -22.17 -10.16 -16.13
C GLU A 257 -20.98 -9.32 -15.65
N VAL A 258 -21.11 -8.65 -14.50
CA VAL A 258 -20.03 -7.86 -13.87
C VAL A 258 -18.97 -8.77 -13.28
N ASN A 259 -17.70 -8.51 -13.62
CA ASN A 259 -16.54 -9.27 -13.14
C ASN A 259 -16.11 -8.80 -11.74
N TYR A 260 -16.85 -9.12 -10.69
CA TYR A 260 -16.53 -8.72 -9.32
C TYR A 260 -15.57 -9.70 -8.64
N ALA A 261 -14.72 -9.19 -7.70
CA ALA A 261 -13.85 -10.00 -6.88
C ALA A 261 -14.65 -10.85 -5.87
N ARG A 262 -14.16 -12.06 -5.60
CA ARG A 262 -14.86 -13.06 -4.79
C ARG A 262 -14.21 -13.31 -3.42
N HIS A 263 -13.29 -12.46 -3.00
CA HIS A 263 -12.49 -12.63 -1.77
C HIS A 263 -13.30 -12.82 -0.50
N VAL A 264 -14.53 -12.27 -0.44
CA VAL A 264 -15.45 -12.50 0.69
C VAL A 264 -15.74 -13.99 0.91
N PHE A 265 -15.54 -14.81 -0.12
CA PHE A 265 -15.72 -16.26 -0.06
C PHE A 265 -14.41 -17.01 0.11
N ASP A 266 -13.28 -16.32 0.16
CA ASP A 266 -11.99 -16.99 0.28
C ASP A 266 -11.73 -17.42 1.73
N VAL A 267 -10.93 -18.46 1.86
CA VAL A 267 -10.34 -18.82 3.14
C VAL A 267 -9.19 -17.87 3.42
N GLN A 268 -9.10 -17.42 4.65
CA GLN A 268 -7.97 -16.66 5.17
C GLN A 268 -7.28 -17.49 6.24
N GLY A 269 -5.95 -17.40 6.33
CA GLY A 269 -5.15 -18.07 7.32
C GLY A 269 -4.41 -17.06 8.18
N THR A 270 -4.45 -17.26 9.50
CA THR A 270 -3.60 -16.55 10.46
C THR A 270 -2.76 -17.55 11.20
N ALA A 271 -1.51 -17.24 11.50
CA ALA A 271 -0.63 -18.11 12.25
C ALA A 271 -0.12 -17.40 13.50
N LYS A 272 0.12 -18.21 14.53
CA LYS A 272 0.73 -17.75 15.79
C LYS A 272 1.71 -18.81 16.28
N ALA A 273 2.91 -18.38 16.65
CA ALA A 273 3.89 -19.21 17.31
C ALA A 273 3.40 -19.60 18.72
N ASP A 274 3.43 -20.90 19.02
CA ASP A 274 3.10 -21.45 20.32
C ASP A 274 4.00 -22.64 20.65
N ALA A 275 4.83 -22.52 21.68
CA ALA A 275 5.74 -23.57 22.17
C ALA A 275 6.58 -24.24 21.06
N GLY A 276 7.10 -23.48 20.11
CA GLY A 276 7.93 -23.98 19.01
C GLY A 276 7.15 -24.61 17.85
N ARG A 277 5.84 -24.38 17.76
CA ARG A 277 4.95 -24.79 16.66
C ARG A 277 4.21 -23.57 16.14
N LEU A 278 3.67 -23.65 14.94
CA LEU A 278 2.70 -22.70 14.44
C LEU A 278 1.28 -23.25 14.64
N LEU A 279 0.43 -22.46 15.28
CA LEU A 279 -1.00 -22.70 15.30
C LEU A 279 -1.64 -21.88 14.17
N VAL A 280 -2.06 -22.56 13.11
CA VAL A 280 -2.69 -21.94 11.95
C VAL A 280 -4.20 -22.01 12.09
N THR A 281 -4.85 -20.85 12.15
CA THR A 281 -6.30 -20.71 12.16
C THR A 281 -6.79 -20.34 10.78
N LEU A 282 -7.68 -21.17 10.21
CA LEU A 282 -8.35 -20.92 8.95
C LEU A 282 -9.76 -20.38 9.20
N HIS A 283 -10.12 -19.31 8.55
CA HIS A 283 -11.47 -18.74 8.64
C HIS A 283 -11.94 -18.21 7.29
N SER A 284 -13.21 -17.93 7.18
CA SER A 284 -13.83 -17.22 6.06
C SER A 284 -14.96 -16.34 6.59
N GLU A 285 -15.12 -15.18 6.01
CA GLU A 285 -16.18 -14.24 6.36
C GLU A 285 -17.58 -14.84 6.18
N ASP A 286 -17.77 -15.67 5.15
CA ASP A 286 -19.02 -16.40 4.96
C ASP A 286 -18.95 -17.80 5.58
N GLN A 287 -19.59 -17.97 6.73
CA GLN A 287 -19.63 -19.22 7.48
C GLN A 287 -20.66 -20.26 6.94
N SER A 288 -21.30 -19.99 5.80
CA SER A 288 -22.32 -20.89 5.21
C SER A 288 -21.75 -22.13 4.51
N ALA A 289 -20.42 -22.24 4.41
CA ALA A 289 -19.72 -23.35 3.75
C ALA A 289 -18.66 -23.96 4.69
N GLU A 290 -18.35 -25.23 4.48
CA GLU A 290 -17.30 -25.91 5.23
C GLU A 290 -15.93 -25.65 4.61
N ILE A 291 -14.88 -25.51 5.45
CA ILE A 291 -13.50 -25.40 5.02
C ILE A 291 -12.89 -26.81 4.99
N ARG A 292 -12.26 -27.15 3.86
CA ARG A 292 -11.44 -28.35 3.67
C ARG A 292 -10.00 -27.93 3.41
N TYR A 293 -9.03 -28.71 3.85
CA TYR A 293 -7.62 -28.36 3.73
C TYR A 293 -6.73 -29.55 3.38
N THR A 294 -5.52 -29.26 2.91
CA THR A 294 -4.41 -30.20 2.69
C THR A 294 -3.12 -29.62 3.26
N LEU A 295 -2.17 -30.51 3.63
CA LEU A 295 -0.86 -30.14 4.16
C LEU A 295 0.28 -30.62 3.25
N ASP A 296 -0.04 -31.25 2.13
CA ASP A 296 0.90 -31.82 1.17
C ASP A 296 0.98 -31.01 -0.12
N GLY A 297 0.38 -29.82 -0.15
CA GLY A 297 0.32 -28.94 -1.32
C GLY A 297 -0.66 -29.39 -2.41
N SER A 298 -1.39 -30.51 -2.22
CA SER A 298 -2.41 -30.93 -3.17
C SER A 298 -3.65 -30.00 -3.11
N GLN A 299 -4.44 -29.98 -4.19
CA GLN A 299 -5.67 -29.17 -4.21
C GLN A 299 -6.72 -29.79 -3.28
N PRO A 300 -7.34 -29.00 -2.37
CA PRO A 300 -8.43 -29.50 -1.53
C PRO A 300 -9.63 -29.94 -2.35
N VAL A 301 -10.19 -31.09 -1.99
CA VAL A 301 -11.40 -31.65 -2.56
C VAL A 301 -12.42 -31.94 -1.46
N ILE A 302 -13.66 -32.25 -1.81
CA ILE A 302 -14.74 -32.49 -0.82
C ILE A 302 -14.42 -33.63 0.16
N SER A 303 -13.56 -34.58 -0.23
CA SER A 303 -13.09 -35.67 0.63
C SER A 303 -11.86 -35.31 1.48
N SER A 304 -11.24 -34.15 1.26
CA SER A 304 -10.11 -33.68 2.10
C SER A 304 -10.55 -33.46 3.55
N PRO A 305 -9.64 -33.47 4.52
CA PRO A 305 -9.94 -33.19 5.92
C PRO A 305 -10.75 -31.91 6.10
N LYS A 306 -11.77 -31.96 6.96
CA LYS A 306 -12.55 -30.78 7.34
C LYS A 306 -11.80 -30.01 8.42
N TYR A 307 -11.73 -28.70 8.27
CA TYR A 307 -11.16 -27.82 9.28
C TYR A 307 -12.17 -27.62 10.43
N GLU A 308 -11.78 -28.00 11.63
CA GLU A 308 -12.60 -27.89 12.85
C GLU A 308 -11.85 -27.21 14.00
N ASN A 309 -10.52 -27.32 14.01
CA ASN A 309 -9.65 -26.76 15.04
C ASN A 309 -8.38 -26.18 14.41
N PRO A 310 -7.68 -25.25 15.09
CA PRO A 310 -6.39 -24.75 14.60
C PRO A 310 -5.42 -25.87 14.26
N LEU A 311 -4.74 -25.74 13.13
CA LEU A 311 -3.75 -26.70 12.65
C LEU A 311 -2.44 -26.49 13.43
N SER A 312 -1.90 -27.55 14.01
CA SER A 312 -0.58 -27.52 14.65
C SER A 312 0.47 -27.91 13.61
N ILE A 313 1.33 -26.97 13.23
CA ILE A 313 2.40 -27.15 12.25
C ILE A 313 3.73 -27.19 13.00
N ASP A 314 4.49 -28.28 12.85
CA ASP A 314 5.77 -28.55 13.52
C ASP A 314 6.95 -28.74 12.54
N SER A 315 6.67 -28.64 11.23
CA SER A 315 7.67 -28.71 10.15
C SER A 315 7.24 -27.81 8.98
N PRO A 316 8.14 -27.37 8.11
CA PRO A 316 7.78 -26.55 6.94
C PRO A 316 6.71 -27.23 6.09
N VAL A 317 5.65 -26.50 5.76
CA VAL A 317 4.49 -27.06 5.06
C VAL A 317 3.78 -26.02 4.21
N THR A 318 3.20 -26.46 3.08
CA THR A 318 2.25 -25.65 2.31
C THR A 318 0.83 -26.05 2.69
N VAL A 319 0.11 -25.14 3.35
CA VAL A 319 -1.31 -25.30 3.64
C VAL A 319 -2.11 -24.81 2.44
N LYS A 320 -2.95 -25.69 1.88
CA LYS A 320 -4.00 -25.28 0.96
C LYS A 320 -5.36 -25.50 1.60
N ALA A 321 -6.26 -24.52 1.43
CA ALA A 321 -7.60 -24.63 1.98
C ALA A 321 -8.64 -24.05 1.04
N ALA A 322 -9.83 -24.62 1.03
CA ALA A 322 -10.92 -24.19 0.15
C ALA A 322 -12.26 -24.41 0.86
N ARG A 323 -13.26 -23.64 0.42
CA ARG A 323 -14.62 -23.76 0.93
C ARG A 323 -15.46 -24.63 0.01
N PHE A 324 -16.32 -25.43 0.63
CA PHE A 324 -17.28 -26.29 -0.08
C PHE A 324 -18.68 -26.05 0.43
N LYS A 325 -19.61 -25.80 -0.49
CA LYS A 325 -21.04 -25.65 -0.22
C LYS A 325 -21.82 -26.62 -1.10
N ASN A 326 -22.64 -27.46 -0.50
CA ASN A 326 -23.37 -28.52 -1.20
C ASN A 326 -22.46 -29.42 -2.08
N GLY A 327 -21.23 -29.69 -1.62
CA GLY A 327 -20.25 -30.51 -2.33
C GLY A 327 -19.50 -29.80 -3.46
N GLN A 328 -19.77 -28.54 -3.71
CA GLN A 328 -19.09 -27.72 -4.74
C GLN A 328 -18.10 -26.73 -4.13
N LEU A 329 -16.97 -26.54 -4.79
CA LEU A 329 -15.98 -25.52 -4.44
C LEU A 329 -16.61 -24.13 -4.61
N VAL A 330 -16.41 -23.26 -3.64
CA VAL A 330 -16.81 -21.82 -3.68
C VAL A 330 -15.67 -20.94 -3.26
N GLY A 331 -15.43 -19.85 -4.01
CA GLY A 331 -14.28 -18.96 -3.82
C GLY A 331 -12.99 -19.52 -4.40
N ASN A 332 -11.88 -18.91 -4.02
CA ASN A 332 -10.54 -19.30 -4.43
C ASN A 332 -9.95 -20.30 -3.43
N VAL A 333 -8.89 -20.98 -3.86
CA VAL A 333 -8.11 -21.83 -2.98
C VAL A 333 -7.07 -20.96 -2.26
N PHE A 334 -7.11 -20.96 -0.94
CA PHE A 334 -6.06 -20.39 -0.11
C PHE A 334 -4.81 -21.26 -0.22
N GLU A 335 -3.67 -20.64 -0.34
CA GLU A 335 -2.35 -21.29 -0.36
C GLU A 335 -1.35 -20.43 0.39
N GLN A 336 -0.72 -21.00 1.42
CA GLN A 336 0.30 -20.35 2.22
C GLN A 336 1.36 -21.34 2.67
N VAL A 337 2.63 -20.95 2.52
CA VAL A 337 3.76 -21.68 3.11
C VAL A 337 3.94 -21.23 4.55
N TYR A 338 4.21 -22.16 5.43
CA TYR A 338 4.53 -21.91 6.83
C TYR A 338 5.86 -22.58 7.17
N PHE A 339 6.74 -21.85 7.84
CA PHE A 339 8.06 -22.32 8.25
C PHE A 339 8.09 -22.60 9.76
N ALA A 340 7.74 -23.80 10.17
CA ALA A 340 7.98 -24.19 11.56
C ALA A 340 9.45 -24.64 11.74
N HIS A 341 10.16 -23.98 12.64
CA HIS A 341 11.59 -24.17 12.88
C HIS A 341 11.98 -23.85 14.33
N ARG A 342 13.24 -24.13 14.75
CA ARG A 342 13.71 -24.02 16.14
C ARG A 342 13.72 -22.59 16.68
N ALA A 343 13.91 -21.58 15.82
CA ALA A 343 13.89 -20.17 16.21
C ALA A 343 12.48 -19.57 16.29
N LEU A 344 11.43 -20.33 15.97
CA LEU A 344 10.06 -19.85 15.91
C LEU A 344 9.61 -19.20 17.23
N GLY A 345 9.21 -17.93 17.17
CA GLY A 345 8.75 -17.16 18.33
C GLY A 345 9.83 -16.87 19.38
N LYS A 346 11.10 -17.09 19.06
CA LYS A 346 12.24 -16.79 19.93
C LYS A 346 12.53 -15.30 19.96
N THR A 347 13.31 -14.88 20.95
CA THR A 347 13.66 -13.45 21.08
C THR A 347 14.65 -13.03 19.99
N VAL A 348 14.31 -11.97 19.29
CA VAL A 348 15.20 -11.33 18.32
C VAL A 348 15.51 -9.90 18.76
N SER A 349 16.78 -9.53 18.74
CA SER A 349 17.23 -8.16 18.94
C SER A 349 17.89 -7.64 17.67
N LEU A 350 17.56 -6.40 17.29
CA LEU A 350 18.12 -5.70 16.14
C LEU A 350 19.04 -4.58 16.62
N THR A 351 20.24 -4.46 16.02
CA THR A 351 21.14 -3.33 16.28
C THR A 351 20.58 -2.04 15.72
N GLN A 352 19.88 -2.13 14.57
CA GLN A 352 19.19 -1.01 13.94
C GLN A 352 17.73 -1.39 13.66
N ALA A 353 16.81 -0.51 14.03
CA ALA A 353 15.40 -0.70 13.71
C ALA A 353 15.17 -0.65 12.19
N PRO A 354 14.23 -1.44 11.66
CA PRO A 354 13.77 -1.29 10.28
C PRO A 354 13.10 0.07 10.07
N SER A 355 12.96 0.47 8.83
CA SER A 355 12.26 1.70 8.45
C SER A 355 10.79 1.66 8.91
N GLU A 356 10.26 2.81 9.34
CA GLU A 356 8.83 2.96 9.68
C GLU A 356 7.89 2.65 8.50
N LYS A 357 8.40 2.64 7.27
CA LYS A 357 7.63 2.24 6.08
C LYS A 357 7.45 0.73 5.97
N TYR A 358 8.40 -0.04 6.50
CA TYR A 358 8.44 -1.50 6.41
C TYR A 358 8.88 -2.11 7.75
N PRO A 359 8.08 -1.92 8.80
CA PRO A 359 8.43 -2.36 10.15
C PRO A 359 8.10 -3.83 10.40
N GLY A 360 7.37 -4.52 9.48
CA GLY A 360 6.73 -5.79 9.76
C GLY A 360 5.93 -5.74 11.07
N GLU A 361 5.91 -6.84 11.80
CA GLU A 361 5.44 -6.93 13.19
C GLU A 361 6.59 -6.69 14.20
N GLY A 362 7.60 -5.94 13.78
CA GLY A 362 8.84 -5.71 14.53
C GLY A 362 9.84 -6.86 14.38
N PRO A 363 10.86 -6.95 15.27
CA PRO A 363 11.94 -7.94 15.14
C PRO A 363 11.47 -9.39 15.07
N GLN A 364 10.28 -9.69 15.58
CA GLN A 364 9.70 -11.03 15.61
C GLN A 364 9.34 -11.53 14.20
N SER A 365 9.13 -10.67 13.23
CA SER A 365 8.93 -11.07 11.82
C SER A 365 10.07 -11.89 11.23
N LEU A 366 11.27 -11.82 11.83
CA LEU A 366 12.40 -12.67 11.41
C LEU A 366 12.32 -14.12 11.92
N VAL A 367 11.34 -14.44 12.77
CA VAL A 367 11.18 -15.77 13.39
C VAL A 367 9.71 -16.10 13.64
N ASP A 368 8.78 -15.59 12.84
CA ASP A 368 7.36 -15.83 13.00
C ASP A 368 6.84 -17.01 12.14
N GLY A 369 7.69 -17.52 11.25
CA GLY A 369 7.39 -18.64 10.36
C GLY A 369 6.55 -18.25 9.13
N LEU A 370 6.47 -16.96 8.80
CA LEU A 370 5.70 -16.44 7.68
C LEU A 370 6.60 -15.79 6.62
N PRO A 371 6.56 -16.27 5.36
CA PRO A 371 7.31 -15.60 4.31
C PRO A 371 6.77 -14.19 4.05
N GLY A 372 7.65 -13.29 3.68
CA GLY A 372 7.28 -11.97 3.19
C GLY A 372 6.47 -12.05 1.90
N SER A 373 5.48 -11.19 1.78
CA SER A 373 4.63 -11.13 0.59
C SER A 373 5.41 -10.65 -0.63
N ALA A 374 5.30 -11.34 -1.75
CA ALA A 374 5.89 -10.91 -3.02
C ALA A 374 5.15 -9.70 -3.65
N ARG A 375 3.98 -9.32 -3.13
CA ARG A 375 3.09 -8.31 -3.72
C ARG A 375 2.79 -7.14 -2.81
N THR A 376 2.66 -7.41 -1.52
CA THR A 376 2.46 -6.42 -0.47
C THR A 376 3.74 -6.34 0.36
N ALA A 377 3.87 -5.31 1.17
CA ALA A 377 5.03 -5.19 2.07
C ALA A 377 4.88 -6.01 3.36
N ASP A 378 3.82 -6.81 3.47
CA ASP A 378 3.51 -7.59 4.67
C ASP A 378 4.61 -8.60 4.98
N ASN A 379 4.92 -8.76 6.25
CA ASN A 379 5.94 -9.63 6.83
C ASN A 379 7.39 -9.31 6.43
N TRP A 380 7.64 -8.20 5.71
CA TRP A 380 8.98 -7.74 5.42
C TRP A 380 9.47 -6.71 6.45
N LEU A 381 10.70 -6.88 6.91
CA LEU A 381 11.47 -5.83 7.54
C LEU A 381 12.36 -5.17 6.49
N GLY A 382 12.32 -3.83 6.37
CA GLY A 382 13.07 -3.10 5.34
C GLY A 382 14.02 -2.05 5.91
N TRP A 383 15.26 -1.99 5.37
CA TRP A 383 16.28 -1.00 5.69
C TRP A 383 16.73 -0.27 4.43
N GLU A 384 16.65 1.07 4.42
CA GLU A 384 17.09 1.90 3.30
C GLU A 384 18.54 2.33 3.53
N GLY A 385 19.47 1.87 2.68
CA GLY A 385 20.90 2.21 2.75
C GLY A 385 21.60 1.79 4.05
N GLN A 386 20.99 0.92 4.84
CA GLN A 386 21.52 0.46 6.13
C GLN A 386 21.59 -1.06 6.15
N ASP A 387 22.58 -1.59 6.92
CA ASP A 387 22.72 -3.03 7.13
C ASP A 387 21.68 -3.53 8.13
N MET A 388 21.31 -4.81 8.02
CA MET A 388 20.60 -5.54 9.04
C MET A 388 21.60 -6.27 9.94
N GLU A 389 21.53 -6.08 11.25
CA GLU A 389 22.20 -6.92 12.23
C GLU A 389 21.16 -7.43 13.24
N ALA A 390 20.91 -8.75 13.22
CA ALA A 390 19.95 -9.43 14.08
C ALA A 390 20.64 -10.48 14.95
N VAL A 391 20.24 -10.55 16.21
CA VAL A 391 20.66 -11.64 17.13
C VAL A 391 19.43 -12.39 17.59
N VAL A 392 19.40 -13.69 17.28
CA VAL A 392 18.36 -14.63 17.73
C VAL A 392 18.86 -15.37 18.98
N ASP A 393 18.12 -15.31 20.10
CA ASP A 393 18.35 -16.13 21.30
C ASP A 393 17.42 -17.34 21.28
N LEU A 394 17.92 -18.52 21.06
CA LEU A 394 17.16 -19.77 21.09
C LEU A 394 16.65 -20.16 22.48
N GLY A 395 17.02 -19.38 23.53
CA GLY A 395 16.66 -19.59 24.92
C GLY A 395 17.61 -20.54 25.65
N GLU A 396 17.99 -21.64 25.02
CA GLU A 396 18.98 -22.61 25.49
C GLU A 396 19.85 -23.09 24.31
N ALA A 397 20.98 -23.70 24.62
CA ALA A 397 21.81 -24.30 23.59
C ALA A 397 21.09 -25.50 22.97
N GLN A 398 20.94 -25.45 21.64
CA GLN A 398 20.24 -26.45 20.84
C GLN A 398 21.15 -26.96 19.72
N LEU A 399 20.97 -28.20 19.32
CA LEU A 399 21.62 -28.76 18.14
C LEU A 399 21.02 -28.10 16.90
N VAL A 400 21.86 -27.45 16.11
CA VAL A 400 21.47 -26.78 14.86
C VAL A 400 22.16 -27.49 13.70
N ASN A 401 21.39 -27.88 12.69
CA ASN A 401 21.88 -28.58 11.49
C ASN A 401 22.02 -27.63 10.31
N SER A 402 21.11 -26.67 10.20
CA SER A 402 21.13 -25.69 9.10
C SER A 402 20.49 -24.36 9.51
N ILE A 403 20.87 -23.30 8.81
CA ILE A 403 20.23 -21.97 8.87
C ILE A 403 19.87 -21.58 7.44
N SER A 404 18.61 -21.17 7.24
CA SER A 404 18.18 -20.58 5.96
C SER A 404 17.78 -19.13 6.22
N LEU A 405 18.28 -18.24 5.35
CA LEU A 405 18.01 -16.79 5.41
C LEU A 405 17.27 -16.38 4.14
N HIS A 406 16.22 -15.58 4.29
CA HIS A 406 15.44 -15.10 3.17
C HIS A 406 15.54 -13.59 3.02
N PHE A 407 15.74 -13.11 1.80
CA PHE A 407 15.88 -11.69 1.46
C PHE A 407 15.05 -11.34 0.24
N GLY A 408 14.48 -10.14 0.21
CA GLY A 408 13.81 -9.59 -0.96
C GLY A 408 14.81 -9.21 -2.06
N ASN A 409 14.39 -9.33 -3.35
CA ASN A 409 15.19 -8.94 -4.51
C ASN A 409 14.27 -8.48 -5.65
N SER A 410 13.69 -7.29 -5.51
CA SER A 410 12.82 -6.66 -6.52
C SER A 410 13.46 -5.36 -7.00
N ARG A 411 14.38 -5.44 -7.95
CA ARG A 411 15.17 -4.30 -8.45
C ARG A 411 14.30 -3.16 -8.99
N GLY A 412 13.12 -3.48 -9.56
CA GLY A 412 12.17 -2.49 -10.03
C GLY A 412 11.61 -1.59 -8.91
N GLN A 413 11.61 -2.10 -7.69
CA GLN A 413 11.18 -1.43 -6.46
C GLN A 413 12.37 -0.97 -5.59
N TRP A 414 13.59 -0.97 -6.14
CA TRP A 414 14.84 -0.61 -5.47
C TRP A 414 15.26 -1.58 -4.34
N ILE A 415 14.65 -2.76 -4.28
CA ILE A 415 14.98 -3.81 -3.32
C ILE A 415 16.06 -4.70 -3.93
N HIS A 416 17.20 -4.80 -3.26
CA HIS A 416 18.34 -5.54 -3.71
C HIS A 416 18.74 -6.64 -2.72
N ALA A 417 19.20 -7.78 -3.25
CA ALA A 417 19.85 -8.80 -2.43
C ALA A 417 21.02 -8.19 -1.63
N PRO A 418 21.33 -8.69 -0.43
CA PRO A 418 22.46 -8.21 0.35
C PRO A 418 23.77 -8.37 -0.41
N ALA A 419 24.67 -7.38 -0.31
CA ALA A 419 25.99 -7.42 -0.91
C ALA A 419 26.86 -8.53 -0.31
N LYS A 420 26.67 -8.75 0.99
CA LYS A 420 27.35 -9.78 1.79
C LYS A 420 26.46 -10.21 2.95
N VAL A 421 26.55 -11.48 3.36
CA VAL A 421 25.92 -12.02 4.56
C VAL A 421 26.98 -12.69 5.42
N GLU A 422 26.90 -12.46 6.73
CA GLU A 422 27.72 -13.10 7.75
C GLU A 422 26.83 -13.77 8.80
N VAL A 423 27.24 -14.96 9.28
CA VAL A 423 26.61 -15.63 10.41
C VAL A 423 27.66 -15.92 11.48
N TRP A 424 27.33 -15.58 12.71
CA TRP A 424 28.19 -15.71 13.88
C TRP A 424 27.43 -16.48 14.98
N PHE A 425 28.14 -17.28 15.77
CA PHE A 425 27.59 -18.05 16.88
C PHE A 425 28.15 -17.59 18.22
N SER A 426 27.31 -17.73 19.25
CA SER A 426 27.71 -17.50 20.64
C SER A 426 26.98 -18.44 21.59
N TYR A 427 27.63 -18.80 22.69
CA TYR A 427 27.03 -19.57 23.79
C TYR A 427 26.47 -18.68 24.89
N ASP A 428 27.04 -17.49 25.07
CA ASP A 428 26.75 -16.60 26.21
C ASP A 428 26.11 -15.26 25.79
N GLY A 429 25.98 -15.01 24.46
CA GLY A 429 25.42 -13.79 23.91
C GLY A 429 26.39 -12.58 23.95
N SER A 430 27.62 -12.75 24.41
CA SER A 430 28.61 -11.67 24.51
C SER A 430 29.80 -11.86 23.55
N ALA A 431 30.35 -13.06 23.48
CA ALA A 431 31.46 -13.40 22.59
C ALA A 431 30.92 -14.16 21.37
N PHE A 432 30.99 -13.53 20.19
CA PHE A 432 30.57 -14.14 18.94
C PHE A 432 31.77 -14.58 18.10
N THR A 433 31.69 -15.80 17.59
CA THR A 433 32.69 -16.41 16.69
C THR A 433 32.12 -16.44 15.27
N PRO A 434 32.86 -16.00 14.25
CA PRO A 434 32.40 -16.06 12.85
C PRO A 434 32.29 -17.53 12.43
N TYR A 435 31.18 -17.83 11.77
CA TYR A 435 30.92 -19.17 11.25
C TYR A 435 30.83 -19.20 9.74
N PHE A 436 30.15 -18.26 9.13
CA PHE A 436 29.88 -18.22 7.69
C PHE A 436 29.97 -16.80 7.15
N GLU A 437 30.49 -16.67 5.93
CA GLU A 437 30.49 -15.44 5.16
C GLU A 437 30.27 -15.73 3.68
N GLN A 438 29.39 -14.98 3.03
CA GLN A 438 29.20 -15.02 1.58
C GLN A 438 28.97 -13.61 1.04
N ALA A 439 29.76 -13.24 0.03
CA ALA A 439 29.61 -12.00 -0.74
C ALA A 439 29.15 -12.31 -2.17
N GLY A 440 28.73 -11.26 -2.89
CA GLY A 440 28.33 -11.36 -4.29
C GLY A 440 27.05 -12.17 -4.51
N ILE A 441 26.10 -12.05 -3.59
CA ILE A 441 24.80 -12.73 -3.66
C ILE A 441 23.99 -12.12 -4.81
N SER A 442 23.64 -12.94 -5.79
CA SER A 442 22.83 -12.52 -6.94
C SER A 442 21.78 -13.57 -7.27
N SER A 443 20.60 -13.11 -7.67
CA SER A 443 19.50 -13.94 -8.13
C SER A 443 18.65 -13.14 -9.12
N ASP A 444 17.98 -13.83 -10.02
CA ASP A 444 16.95 -13.27 -10.89
C ASP A 444 15.53 -13.46 -10.27
N GLU A 445 15.44 -14.18 -9.16
CA GLU A 445 14.19 -14.39 -8.44
C GLU A 445 13.88 -13.20 -7.52
N ALA A 446 12.59 -12.98 -7.26
CA ALA A 446 12.11 -11.90 -6.40
C ALA A 446 12.49 -12.09 -4.91
N THR A 447 12.83 -13.31 -4.50
CA THR A 447 13.32 -13.65 -3.17
C THR A 447 14.63 -14.45 -3.30
N VAL A 448 15.60 -14.10 -2.49
CA VAL A 448 16.86 -14.84 -2.37
C VAL A 448 16.81 -15.69 -1.12
N LYS A 449 17.05 -16.98 -1.29
CA LYS A 449 17.23 -17.92 -0.18
C LYS A 449 18.71 -18.29 -0.08
N LEU A 450 19.26 -18.22 1.14
CA LEU A 450 20.62 -18.63 1.45
C LEU A 450 20.60 -19.76 2.46
N ASP A 451 20.91 -20.99 2.03
CA ASP A 451 20.96 -22.18 2.88
C ASP A 451 22.40 -22.42 3.37
N ILE A 452 22.58 -22.45 4.68
CA ILE A 452 23.87 -22.57 5.37
C ILE A 452 23.89 -23.88 6.19
N PRO A 453 24.64 -24.90 5.77
CA PRO A 453 24.81 -26.10 6.59
C PRO A 453 25.64 -25.82 7.85
N VAL A 454 25.20 -26.30 9.01
CA VAL A 454 25.85 -26.00 10.32
C VAL A 454 26.59 -27.21 10.91
N GLY A 455 26.36 -28.42 10.46
CA GLY A 455 27.16 -29.56 10.89
C GLY A 455 26.96 -30.00 12.34
N GLU A 456 25.75 -29.94 12.86
CA GLU A 456 25.36 -30.41 14.22
C GLU A 456 26.06 -29.64 15.37
N GLU A 457 26.09 -28.31 15.28
CA GLU A 457 26.65 -27.45 16.35
C GLU A 457 25.61 -27.16 17.44
N ASN A 458 26.05 -27.16 18.69
CA ASN A 458 25.24 -26.76 19.86
C ASN A 458 25.31 -25.25 20.03
N ILE A 459 24.22 -24.54 19.68
CA ILE A 459 24.21 -23.08 19.60
C ILE A 459 23.05 -22.51 20.42
N ARG A 460 23.28 -21.41 21.12
CA ARG A 460 22.21 -20.63 21.75
C ARG A 460 21.93 -19.31 21.02
N TYR A 461 22.97 -18.58 20.65
CA TYR A 461 22.80 -17.29 20.00
C TYR A 461 23.31 -17.34 18.57
N ILE A 462 22.47 -16.88 17.63
CA ILE A 462 22.80 -16.75 16.21
C ILE A 462 22.75 -15.28 15.87
N LYS A 463 23.88 -14.72 15.42
CA LYS A 463 23.92 -13.36 14.89
C LYS A 463 24.04 -13.43 13.38
N VAL A 464 23.17 -12.70 12.71
CA VAL A 464 23.14 -12.52 11.25
C VAL A 464 23.40 -11.07 10.93
N ILE A 465 24.39 -10.82 10.05
CA ILE A 465 24.66 -9.49 9.50
C ILE A 465 24.45 -9.59 7.99
N ALA A 466 23.48 -8.81 7.47
CA ALA A 466 23.26 -8.68 6.04
C ALA A 466 23.62 -7.24 5.64
N HIS A 467 24.63 -7.11 4.78
CA HIS A 467 25.11 -5.83 4.30
C HIS A 467 24.26 -5.34 3.14
N ASN A 468 23.75 -4.11 3.26
CA ASN A 468 22.99 -3.45 2.22
C ASN A 468 23.84 -3.30 0.95
N ALA A 469 23.22 -3.35 -0.22
CA ALA A 469 23.91 -3.16 -1.50
C ALA A 469 24.45 -1.73 -1.70
N GLY A 470 24.06 -0.78 -0.84
CA GLY A 470 24.49 0.61 -0.90
C GLY A 470 23.80 1.42 -1.99
N GLU A 471 24.53 2.27 -2.67
CA GLU A 471 24.02 3.07 -3.78
C GLU A 471 23.72 2.19 -4.99
N ILE A 472 22.51 2.34 -5.57
CA ILE A 472 22.05 1.56 -6.72
C ILE A 472 22.89 1.92 -7.94
N PRO A 473 23.56 0.92 -8.60
CA PRO A 473 24.44 1.18 -9.73
C PRO A 473 23.71 1.76 -10.94
N SER A 474 24.47 2.51 -11.76
CA SER A 474 23.98 3.05 -13.03
C SER A 474 23.44 1.93 -13.94
N GLY A 475 22.31 2.20 -14.63
CA GLY A 475 21.64 1.22 -15.50
C GLY A 475 20.54 0.41 -14.80
N ASN A 476 20.39 0.52 -13.47
CA ASN A 476 19.28 -0.07 -12.75
C ASN A 476 18.20 0.98 -12.44
N PRO A 477 16.94 0.56 -12.26
CA PRO A 477 15.89 1.45 -11.71
C PRO A 477 16.35 2.03 -10.37
N GLY A 478 16.20 3.35 -10.19
CA GLY A 478 16.62 4.04 -8.96
C GLY A 478 18.14 4.31 -8.85
N ALA A 479 18.89 4.22 -9.94
CA ALA A 479 20.34 4.50 -9.92
C ALA A 479 20.69 5.83 -9.22
N GLY A 480 21.67 5.79 -8.32
CA GLY A 480 22.10 6.93 -7.51
C GLY A 480 21.31 7.10 -6.19
N HIS A 481 20.25 6.32 -5.95
CA HIS A 481 19.55 6.24 -4.66
C HIS A 481 20.10 5.09 -3.82
N GLN A 482 19.77 5.09 -2.52
CA GLN A 482 20.10 3.99 -1.64
C GLN A 482 19.23 2.78 -1.93
N ALA A 483 19.83 1.58 -1.92
CA ALA A 483 19.07 0.35 -2.07
C ALA A 483 18.30 0.03 -0.78
N TRP A 484 17.17 -0.64 -0.94
CA TRP A 484 16.46 -1.29 0.15
C TRP A 484 17.01 -2.70 0.36
N LEU A 485 17.26 -3.06 1.61
CA LEU A 485 17.49 -4.42 2.08
C LEU A 485 16.23 -4.90 2.76
N PHE A 486 15.64 -6.01 2.30
CA PHE A 486 14.45 -6.63 2.89
C PHE A 486 14.78 -8.02 3.40
N ALA A 487 14.36 -8.34 4.63
CA ALA A 487 14.45 -9.67 5.22
C ALA A 487 13.11 -10.05 5.87
N ASP A 488 12.75 -11.34 5.79
CA ASP A 488 11.50 -11.86 6.37
C ASP A 488 11.73 -12.98 7.39
N GLU A 489 12.66 -13.91 7.14
CA GLU A 489 12.77 -15.09 7.98
C GLU A 489 14.21 -15.56 8.19
N ILE A 490 14.53 -15.96 9.43
CA ILE A 490 15.74 -16.66 9.85
C ILE A 490 15.33 -18.05 10.33
N ILE A 491 15.34 -19.03 9.43
CA ILE A 491 14.93 -20.39 9.68
C ILE A 491 16.10 -21.17 10.30
N VAL A 492 15.86 -21.84 11.42
CA VAL A 492 16.86 -22.66 12.15
C VAL A 492 16.37 -24.09 12.27
N GLU A 493 17.09 -25.07 11.74
CA GLU A 493 16.72 -26.49 11.76
C GLU A 493 17.68 -27.35 12.59
#